data_992beb60b875cdc50c2f88085d907198
#
_entry.id   992beb60b875cdc50c2f88085d907198
#
_cell.length_a   1.000
_cell.length_b   1.000
_cell.length_c   1.000
_cell.angle_alpha   90.00
_cell.angle_beta   90.00
_cell.angle_gamma   90.00
#
_symmetry.space_group_name_H-M   'P 1'
#
loop_
_entity.id
_entity.type
_entity.pdbx_description
1 polymer ?
#
loop_
_entity_poly.entity_id
_entity_poly.type
_entity_poly.pdbx_seq_one_letter_code
_entity_poly.pdbx_strand_id
1 'polypeptide(L)'
;YGRWDARSTTIELPIDGERAVSNVLCIRANHDCSHLAVRIETGRTHQIRRHLAMARHPVIGDMQYGPKIVEDERLRALTYPLLHAVELEMEHPTNGSLLRVFAPVPQDFHKWLTALKLQPAR
;
A
#
# COMPACT_ATOMS: atom_id res chain seq x y z
N TYR A 1 4.57 -4.87 5.73
CA TYR A 1 5.01 -5.67 6.86
C TYR A 1 5.83 -4.82 7.83
N GLY A 2 5.67 -5.07 9.11
CA GLY A 2 6.33 -4.29 10.15
C GLY A 2 5.56 -3.05 10.59
N ARG A 3 6.03 -2.42 11.66
CA ARG A 3 5.42 -1.23 12.23
C ARG A 3 5.94 0.03 11.55
N TRP A 4 5.06 0.79 10.93
CA TRP A 4 5.39 2.09 10.37
C TRP A 4 5.43 3.14 11.49
N ASP A 5 6.57 3.76 11.71
CA ASP A 5 6.78 4.61 12.88
C ASP A 5 6.38 6.08 12.68
N ALA A 6 6.11 6.51 11.47
CA ALA A 6 5.71 7.86 11.16
C ALA A 6 4.20 7.94 10.87
N ARG A 7 3.56 9.04 11.25
CA ARG A 7 2.15 9.26 10.91
C ARG A 7 1.96 9.51 9.41
N SER A 8 2.84 10.30 8.83
CA SER A 8 2.87 10.56 7.40
C SER A 8 4.30 10.69 6.91
N THR A 9 4.57 10.20 5.71
CA THR A 9 5.90 10.19 5.11
C THR A 9 5.79 10.34 3.61
N THR A 10 6.69 11.10 3.02
CA THR A 10 6.83 11.15 1.56
C THR A 10 8.07 10.35 1.17
N ILE A 11 7.87 9.38 0.28
CA ILE A 11 8.96 8.62 -0.33
C ILE A 11 9.23 9.20 -1.71
N GLU A 12 10.43 9.74 -1.92
CA GLU A 12 10.82 10.37 -3.17
C GLU A 12 12.10 9.74 -3.70
N LEU A 13 12.06 8.43 -3.90
CA LEU A 13 13.17 7.65 -4.41
C LEU A 13 12.91 7.32 -5.88
N PRO A 14 13.87 7.60 -6.79
CA PRO A 14 13.70 7.28 -8.20
C PRO A 14 13.44 5.80 -8.45
N ILE A 15 12.58 5.52 -9.43
CA ILE A 15 12.29 4.17 -9.89
C ILE A 15 12.66 4.09 -11.37
N ASP A 16 13.53 3.15 -11.72
CA ASP A 16 14.07 2.98 -13.07
C ASP A 16 14.66 4.29 -13.62
N GLY A 17 15.34 5.04 -12.73
CA GLY A 17 16.00 6.29 -13.10
C GLY A 17 15.06 7.49 -13.25
N GLU A 18 13.76 7.34 -12.96
CA GLU A 18 12.79 8.40 -13.09
C GLU A 18 12.21 8.83 -11.74
N ARG A 19 11.88 10.10 -11.63
CA ARG A 19 11.26 10.65 -10.43
C ARG A 19 10.00 9.88 -10.06
N ALA A 20 9.90 9.50 -8.80
CA ALA A 20 8.75 8.79 -8.28
C ALA A 20 8.43 9.28 -6.87
N VAL A 21 7.18 9.66 -6.63
CA VAL A 21 6.74 10.23 -5.36
C VAL A 21 5.51 9.50 -4.84
N SER A 22 5.63 8.96 -3.63
CA SER A 22 4.54 8.31 -2.90
C SER A 22 4.37 8.96 -1.54
N ASN A 23 3.15 9.40 -1.23
CA ASN A 23 2.81 9.99 0.06
C ASN A 23 2.10 8.94 0.91
N VAL A 24 2.70 8.58 2.04
CA VAL A 24 2.23 7.51 2.90
C VAL A 24 1.59 8.08 4.15
N LEU A 25 0.37 7.66 4.44
CA LEU A 25 -0.33 7.95 5.68
C LEU A 25 -0.56 6.65 6.43
N CYS A 26 -0.13 6.59 7.68
CA CYS A 26 -0.39 5.42 8.52
C CYS A 26 -1.79 5.53 9.13
N ILE A 27 -2.67 4.63 8.73
CA ILE A 27 -4.03 4.56 9.27
C ILE A 27 -4.01 3.88 10.64
N ARG A 28 -3.29 2.76 10.73
CA ARG A 28 -3.16 1.99 11.96
C ARG A 28 -1.92 1.12 11.88
N ALA A 29 -1.24 0.98 13.00
CA ALA A 29 -0.09 0.10 13.11
C ALA A 29 -0.16 -0.68 14.43
N ASN A 30 0.35 -1.90 14.40
CA ASN A 30 0.65 -2.68 15.60
C ASN A 30 2.10 -3.14 15.54
N HIS A 31 2.49 -4.04 16.44
CA HIS A 31 3.86 -4.50 16.53
C HIS A 31 4.36 -5.20 15.26
N ASP A 32 3.46 -5.88 14.56
CA ASP A 32 3.82 -6.77 13.45
C ASP A 32 3.61 -6.16 12.07
N CYS A 33 2.65 -5.26 11.90
CA CYS A 33 2.26 -4.76 10.60
C CYS A 33 1.56 -3.40 10.67
N SER A 34 1.31 -2.81 9.52
CA SER A 34 0.70 -1.49 9.39
C SER A 34 -0.31 -1.46 8.25
N HIS A 35 -1.40 -0.74 8.48
CA HIS A 35 -2.38 -0.41 7.44
C HIS A 35 -2.10 1.00 6.98
N LEU A 36 -1.73 1.15 5.72
CA LEU A 36 -1.30 2.41 5.13
C LEU A 36 -2.26 2.87 4.04
N ALA A 37 -2.44 4.17 3.93
CA ALA A 37 -3.00 4.80 2.75
C ALA A 37 -1.87 5.46 1.98
N VAL A 38 -1.78 5.22 0.68
CA VAL A 38 -0.72 5.77 -0.15
C VAL A 38 -1.33 6.55 -1.31
N ARG A 39 -0.94 7.82 -1.41
CA ARG A 39 -1.29 8.68 -2.54
C ARG A 39 -0.06 8.85 -3.40
N ILE A 40 -0.16 8.53 -4.68
CA ILE A 40 0.95 8.68 -5.61
C ILE A 40 0.80 9.93 -6.47
N GLU A 41 1.89 10.66 -6.67
CA GLU A 41 1.95 11.81 -7.58
C GLU A 41 2.45 11.39 -8.96
N THR A 42 3.14 10.26 -9.03
CA THR A 42 3.67 9.64 -10.24
C THR A 42 3.16 8.21 -10.31
N GLY A 43 3.24 7.56 -11.46
CA GLY A 43 2.75 6.19 -11.63
C GLY A 43 3.79 5.28 -12.27
N ARG A 44 4.93 5.08 -11.64
CA ARG A 44 5.96 4.17 -12.14
C ARG A 44 5.55 2.72 -11.91
N THR A 45 6.12 1.82 -12.68
CA THR A 45 5.83 0.38 -12.58
C THR A 45 6.02 -0.12 -11.15
N HIS A 46 4.96 -0.67 -10.58
CA HIS A 46 4.93 -1.19 -9.21
C HIS A 46 5.43 -0.18 -8.18
N GLN A 47 5.15 1.09 -8.38
CA GLN A 47 5.73 2.17 -7.58
C GLN A 47 5.50 2.00 -6.08
N ILE A 48 4.26 1.76 -5.64
CA ILE A 48 3.95 1.61 -4.21
C ILE A 48 4.67 0.40 -3.65
N ARG A 49 4.60 -0.74 -4.34
CA ARG A 49 5.24 -1.97 -3.92
C ARG A 49 6.75 -1.80 -3.77
N ARG A 50 7.38 -1.13 -4.73
CA ARG A 50 8.83 -0.88 -4.73
C ARG A 50 9.23 0.15 -3.69
N HIS A 51 8.49 1.25 -3.56
CA HIS A 51 8.77 2.27 -2.54
C HIS A 51 8.67 1.70 -1.12
N LEU A 52 7.64 0.91 -0.83
CA LEU A 52 7.49 0.31 0.49
C LEU A 52 8.59 -0.74 0.77
N ALA A 53 8.99 -1.51 -0.24
CA ALA A 53 10.12 -2.43 -0.09
C ALA A 53 11.43 -1.67 0.17
N MET A 54 11.66 -0.57 -0.54
CA MET A 54 12.84 0.29 -0.31
C MET A 54 12.86 0.87 1.10
N ALA A 55 11.68 1.17 1.65
CA ALA A 55 11.53 1.67 3.01
C ALA A 55 11.58 0.55 4.07
N ARG A 56 11.85 -0.68 3.66
CA ARG A 56 11.91 -1.87 4.51
C ARG A 56 10.57 -2.29 5.12
N HIS A 57 9.48 -1.90 4.47
CA HIS A 57 8.12 -2.30 4.83
C HIS A 57 7.39 -2.85 3.61
N PRO A 58 7.84 -3.98 3.03
CA PRO A 58 7.22 -4.52 1.84
C PRO A 58 5.74 -4.81 2.06
N VAL A 59 4.96 -4.69 0.99
CA VAL A 59 3.54 -5.03 1.02
C VAL A 59 3.38 -6.51 1.38
N ILE A 60 2.50 -6.79 2.31
CA ILE A 60 2.21 -8.17 2.71
C ILE A 60 1.72 -8.96 1.51
N GLY A 61 2.29 -10.14 1.27
CA GLY A 61 1.95 -10.99 0.15
C GLY A 61 2.72 -10.69 -1.14
N ASP A 62 3.57 -9.68 -1.14
CA ASP A 62 4.38 -9.34 -2.31
C ASP A 62 5.54 -10.32 -2.46
N MET A 63 5.41 -11.24 -3.40
CA MET A 63 6.40 -12.28 -3.65
C MET A 63 7.58 -11.80 -4.51
N GLN A 64 7.43 -10.67 -5.16
CA GLN A 64 8.47 -10.12 -6.04
C GLN A 64 9.42 -9.18 -5.31
N TYR A 65 8.89 -8.28 -4.49
CA TYR A 65 9.68 -7.27 -3.78
C TYR A 65 9.77 -7.51 -2.27
N GLY A 66 8.99 -8.43 -1.77
CA GLY A 66 9.00 -8.81 -0.35
C GLY A 66 10.07 -9.86 -0.04
N PRO A 67 10.14 -10.29 1.23
CA PRO A 67 11.10 -11.31 1.65
C PRO A 67 10.76 -12.66 1.01
N LYS A 68 11.80 -13.41 0.64
CA LYS A 68 11.63 -14.74 0.06
C LYS A 68 11.20 -15.78 1.09
N ILE A 69 11.55 -15.54 2.35
CA ILE A 69 11.14 -16.40 3.47
C ILE A 69 10.20 -15.56 4.34
N VAL A 70 8.98 -16.04 4.49
CA VAL A 70 7.98 -15.41 5.34
C VAL A 70 7.97 -16.13 6.68
N GLU A 71 8.44 -15.46 7.73
CA GLU A 71 8.51 -16.03 9.08
C GLU A 71 7.16 -16.16 9.74
N ASP A 72 6.25 -15.22 9.50
CA ASP A 72 4.90 -15.23 10.04
C ASP A 72 4.03 -16.24 9.29
N GLU A 73 3.65 -17.32 9.97
CA GLU A 73 2.84 -18.39 9.39
C GLU A 73 1.49 -17.93 8.85
N ARG A 74 0.90 -16.93 9.48
CA ARG A 74 -0.38 -16.37 9.03
C ARG A 74 -0.31 -15.83 7.61
N LEU A 75 0.87 -15.35 7.20
CA LEU A 75 1.09 -14.66 5.93
C LEU A 75 1.58 -15.59 4.82
N ARG A 76 2.01 -16.80 5.15
CA ARG A 76 2.56 -17.74 4.16
C ARG A 76 1.59 -18.16 3.07
N ALA A 77 0.31 -18.22 3.41
CA ALA A 77 -0.74 -18.59 2.46
C ALA A 77 -1.08 -17.46 1.49
N LEU A 78 -0.68 -16.22 1.79
CA LEU A 78 -0.97 -15.06 0.97
C LEU A 78 0.12 -14.90 -0.09
N THR A 79 -0.25 -15.09 -1.36
CA THR A 79 0.67 -15.10 -2.50
C THR A 79 0.47 -13.94 -3.46
N TYR A 80 -0.33 -12.96 -3.08
CA TYR A 80 -0.56 -11.74 -3.84
C TYR A 80 -0.45 -10.53 -2.91
N PRO A 81 -0.01 -9.36 -3.41
CA PRO A 81 0.14 -8.20 -2.54
C PRO A 81 -1.20 -7.68 -2.03
N LEU A 82 -1.29 -7.46 -0.72
CA LEU A 82 -2.44 -6.79 -0.10
C LEU A 82 -2.39 -5.29 -0.42
N LEU A 83 -2.78 -4.97 -1.61
CA LEU A 83 -2.79 -3.61 -2.14
C LEU A 83 -4.05 -3.42 -2.97
N HIS A 84 -4.84 -2.38 -2.65
CA HIS A 84 -6.07 -2.08 -3.36
C HIS A 84 -6.14 -0.60 -3.70
N ALA A 85 -6.44 -0.29 -4.96
CA ALA A 85 -6.66 1.07 -5.41
C ALA A 85 -8.10 1.48 -5.10
N VAL A 86 -8.29 2.30 -4.07
CA VAL A 86 -9.61 2.70 -3.59
C VAL A 86 -10.16 3.93 -4.31
N GLU A 87 -9.29 4.79 -4.83
CA GLU A 87 -9.69 6.04 -5.45
C GLU A 87 -8.78 6.39 -6.61
N LEU A 88 -9.39 6.83 -7.70
CA LEU A 88 -8.70 7.42 -8.84
C LEU A 88 -9.32 8.79 -9.11
N GLU A 89 -8.47 9.80 -9.22
CA GLU A 89 -8.85 11.16 -9.55
C GLU A 89 -8.17 11.56 -10.85
N MET A 90 -8.95 12.02 -11.83
CA MET A 90 -8.41 12.40 -13.14
C MET A 90 -9.27 13.49 -13.77
N GLU A 91 -8.68 14.18 -14.73
CA GLU A 91 -9.41 15.12 -15.56
C GLU A 91 -10.21 14.36 -16.62
N HIS A 92 -11.50 14.69 -16.74
CA HIS A 92 -12.36 14.08 -17.76
C HIS A 92 -11.84 14.44 -19.15
N PRO A 93 -11.62 13.46 -20.04
CA PRO A 93 -10.97 13.70 -21.32
C PRO A 93 -11.78 14.58 -22.28
N THR A 94 -13.10 14.67 -22.11
CA THR A 94 -13.98 15.44 -23.02
C THR A 94 -14.25 16.86 -22.53
N ASN A 95 -14.53 17.06 -21.23
CA ASN A 95 -14.98 18.34 -20.71
C ASN A 95 -14.03 18.99 -19.69
N GLY A 96 -12.91 18.35 -19.36
CA GLY A 96 -11.94 18.88 -18.42
C GLY A 96 -12.37 18.91 -16.96
N SER A 97 -13.56 18.39 -16.62
CA SER A 97 -14.01 18.34 -15.23
C SER A 97 -13.25 17.29 -14.44
N LEU A 98 -13.17 17.48 -13.13
CA LEU A 98 -12.54 16.52 -12.24
C LEU A 98 -13.41 15.28 -12.10
N LEU A 99 -12.84 14.13 -12.44
CA LEU A 99 -13.49 12.83 -12.30
C LEU A 99 -12.87 12.09 -11.14
N ARG A 100 -13.71 11.64 -10.19
CA ARG A 100 -13.30 10.77 -9.09
C ARG A 100 -14.01 9.43 -9.20
N VAL A 101 -13.23 8.37 -9.15
CA VAL A 101 -13.74 7.00 -9.18
C VAL A 101 -13.32 6.30 -7.91
N PHE A 102 -14.27 5.63 -7.26
CA PHE A 102 -14.06 4.89 -6.02
C PHE A 102 -14.29 3.41 -6.26
N ALA A 103 -13.43 2.59 -5.66
CA ALA A 103 -13.61 1.14 -5.62
C ALA A 103 -13.67 0.71 -4.15
N PRO A 104 -14.75 0.06 -3.73
CA PRO A 104 -14.85 -0.38 -2.33
C PRO A 104 -13.76 -1.41 -2.02
N VAL A 105 -13.29 -1.38 -0.78
CA VAL A 105 -12.29 -2.32 -0.31
C VAL A 105 -12.88 -3.73 -0.34
N PRO A 106 -12.20 -4.70 -1.00
CA PRO A 106 -12.70 -6.07 -1.09
C PRO A 106 -12.87 -6.71 0.28
N GLN A 107 -13.83 -7.62 0.36
CA GLN A 107 -14.11 -8.36 1.59
C GLN A 107 -12.89 -9.17 2.07
N ASP A 108 -12.12 -9.68 1.13
CA ASP A 108 -10.90 -10.42 1.42
C ASP A 108 -9.85 -9.55 2.11
N PHE A 109 -9.73 -8.30 1.70
CA PHE A 109 -8.86 -7.33 2.35
C PHE A 109 -9.31 -7.06 3.80
N HIS A 110 -10.62 -6.91 4.03
CA HIS A 110 -11.18 -6.75 5.37
C HIS A 110 -10.91 -7.96 6.26
N LYS A 111 -10.99 -9.16 5.71
CA LYS A 111 -10.65 -10.38 6.44
C LYS A 111 -9.21 -10.37 6.93
N TRP A 112 -8.28 -9.92 6.09
CA TRP A 112 -6.87 -9.80 6.46
C TRP A 112 -6.64 -8.73 7.52
N LEU A 113 -7.33 -7.58 7.42
CA LEU A 113 -7.25 -6.55 8.46
C LEU A 113 -7.70 -7.11 9.81
N THR A 114 -8.75 -7.91 9.83
CA THR A 114 -9.22 -8.58 11.04
C THR A 114 -8.17 -9.55 11.57
N ALA A 115 -7.67 -10.43 10.73
CA ALA A 115 -6.69 -11.43 11.10
C ALA A 115 -5.39 -10.82 11.63
N LEU A 116 -5.00 -9.65 11.10
CA LEU A 116 -3.80 -8.94 11.48
C LEU A 116 -4.02 -7.93 12.61
N LYS A 117 -5.23 -7.85 13.14
CA LYS A 117 -5.63 -6.93 14.22
C LYS A 117 -5.40 -5.46 13.87
N LEU A 118 -5.68 -5.11 12.64
CA LEU A 118 -5.58 -3.74 12.11
C LEU A 118 -6.94 -3.08 11.92
N GLN A 119 -8.00 -3.64 12.45
CA GLN A 119 -9.32 -3.04 12.39
C GLN A 119 -9.37 -1.76 13.24
N PRO A 120 -10.13 -0.75 12.80
CA PRO A 120 -10.35 0.42 13.62
C PRO A 120 -11.08 0.04 14.91
N ALA A 121 -10.70 0.66 16.01
CA ALA A 121 -11.41 0.54 17.26
C ALA A 121 -12.83 1.10 17.09
N ARG A 122 -13.82 0.36 17.57
CA ARG A 122 -15.21 0.82 17.58
C ARG A 122 -15.52 1.60 18.85
#